data_7608a166a5c870d9d656c7bf5e29f767
#
_entry.id   7608a166a5c870d9d656c7bf5e29f767
#
_cell.length_a   1.000
_cell.length_b   1.000
_cell.length_c   1.000
_cell.angle_alpha   90.00
_cell.angle_beta   90.00
_cell.angle_gamma   90.00
#
_symmetry.space_group_name_H-M   'P 1'
#
loop_
_entity.id
_entity.type
_entity.pdbx_description
1 polymer ?
#
loop_
_entity_poly.entity_id
_entity_poly.type
_entity_poly.pdbx_seq_one_letter_code
_entity_poly.pdbx_strand_id
1 'polypeptide(L)'
;MGVLYYSTRGDKQAYTASQAILQGLAKDGGLFVPDALPKLDKTMEELSAMDYKEVAYEVMKQFLTDYTEEELKTCIKNAYNDRFDTPAIAPTVKKAGAYYLELFHGPTIAFKDMALSILPHLMVTAAKKNNCDKEIVILTATSGDTGKAAMAGFADVPGTRIVVFYPKGGVSAVQEKQMVTQKGKNVKVVGIHGNFDDAQSRVKALFGDKELEKELAEGGFQFSSANSINIGRLVPQVAYYAYAYANLLRDGELKDGELLNVVVPTGNFGNILAAYYAKNMGVPIGKLICASNDNKVLFDFFRSGSYDRNREFILTTSPSMDILISSNLERLIYRIAGDDSAVNAELMASLSKNGKYTITEKMAERLGDFYGNYANEDETAAQIKSVYESDGYVMDTHTAVASAVYEKYKAETGDTTKTLIASTASPYKFARSVMSAIDSKYENGEDFALIDELCRISGVKIPAAVEEIRSAAVLHNTVVDRDEMKQTVLEFLGL
;
A
#
# COMPACT_ATOMS: atom_id res chain seq x y z
N MET A 1 17.68 -24.09 -5.25
CA MET A 1 17.77 -23.36 -3.98
C MET A 1 16.60 -22.40 -3.93
N GLY A 2 16.03 -22.16 -2.74
CA GLY A 2 14.95 -21.18 -2.61
C GLY A 2 15.47 -19.74 -2.72
N VAL A 3 14.56 -18.79 -2.91
CA VAL A 3 14.87 -17.34 -2.94
C VAL A 3 15.36 -16.89 -1.57
N LEU A 4 16.49 -16.20 -1.55
CA LEU A 4 17.05 -15.58 -0.35
C LEU A 4 16.89 -14.06 -0.41
N TYR A 5 16.80 -13.45 0.74
CA TYR A 5 16.60 -12.01 0.89
C TYR A 5 17.84 -11.36 1.52
N TYR A 6 18.20 -10.20 0.99
CA TYR A 6 19.35 -9.41 1.45
C TYR A 6 18.92 -7.97 1.72
N SER A 7 19.72 -7.28 2.55
CA SER A 7 19.55 -5.86 2.80
C SER A 7 20.02 -5.03 1.60
N THR A 8 19.26 -3.99 1.27
CA THR A 8 19.66 -2.97 0.27
C THR A 8 20.87 -2.14 0.69
N ARG A 9 21.31 -2.18 1.98
CA ARG A 9 22.38 -1.33 2.52
C ARG A 9 23.65 -2.05 2.93
N GLY A 10 23.73 -3.38 2.71
CA GLY A 10 24.99 -4.11 2.78
C GLY A 10 25.13 -5.07 3.96
N ASP A 11 24.10 -5.30 4.77
CA ASP A 11 24.08 -6.47 5.66
C ASP A 11 24.19 -7.72 4.78
N LYS A 12 25.30 -8.47 4.96
CA LYS A 12 25.61 -9.65 4.14
C LYS A 12 24.88 -10.90 4.59
N GLN A 13 24.10 -10.83 5.66
CA GLN A 13 23.30 -11.96 6.12
C GLN A 13 22.21 -12.28 5.08
N ALA A 14 22.14 -13.55 4.71
CA ALA A 14 21.04 -14.07 3.90
C ALA A 14 19.87 -14.45 4.82
N TYR A 15 18.66 -14.10 4.38
CA TYR A 15 17.43 -14.39 5.12
C TYR A 15 16.49 -15.21 4.23
N THR A 16 15.73 -16.12 4.83
CA THR A 16 14.59 -16.72 4.15
C THR A 16 13.42 -15.72 4.07
N ALA A 17 12.41 -15.98 3.27
CA ALA A 17 11.24 -15.10 3.16
C ALA A 17 10.54 -14.94 4.51
N SER A 18 10.35 -16.03 5.28
CA SER A 18 9.73 -15.98 6.60
C SER A 18 10.54 -15.15 7.59
N GLN A 19 11.87 -15.24 7.59
CA GLN A 19 12.74 -14.41 8.43
C GLN A 19 12.64 -12.92 8.05
N ALA A 20 12.66 -12.60 6.76
CA ALA A 20 12.54 -11.23 6.28
C ALA A 20 11.17 -10.60 6.61
N ILE A 21 10.09 -11.37 6.49
CA ILE A 21 8.73 -10.92 6.84
C ILE A 21 8.61 -10.68 8.36
N LEU A 22 9.10 -11.61 9.17
CA LEU A 22 9.01 -11.51 10.63
C LEU A 22 9.82 -10.33 11.16
N GLN A 23 11.02 -10.10 10.61
CA GLN A 23 11.89 -9.00 11.01
C GLN A 23 11.42 -7.65 10.45
N GLY A 24 10.87 -7.63 9.24
CA GLY A 24 10.29 -6.46 8.56
C GLY A 24 11.31 -5.48 8.00
N LEU A 25 12.43 -5.23 8.66
CA LEU A 25 13.51 -4.32 8.28
C LEU A 25 14.86 -4.95 8.62
N ALA A 26 15.87 -4.79 7.77
CA ALA A 26 17.21 -5.31 8.04
C ALA A 26 17.90 -4.58 9.19
N LYS A 27 18.89 -5.22 9.83
CA LYS A 27 19.60 -4.68 11.02
C LYS A 27 20.35 -3.38 10.76
N ASP A 28 20.79 -3.18 9.52
CA ASP A 28 21.47 -1.97 9.05
C ASP A 28 20.49 -0.85 8.61
N GLY A 29 19.17 -1.09 8.78
CA GLY A 29 18.11 -0.17 8.36
C GLY A 29 17.78 -0.25 6.86
N GLY A 30 18.38 -1.16 6.11
CA GLY A 30 18.06 -1.43 4.72
C GLY A 30 16.78 -2.23 4.54
N LEU A 31 16.24 -2.23 3.34
CA LEU A 31 15.04 -2.97 2.99
C LEU A 31 15.39 -4.36 2.45
N PHE A 32 14.57 -5.36 2.78
CA PHE A 32 14.76 -6.69 2.21
C PHE A 32 14.37 -6.73 0.73
N VAL A 33 15.26 -7.29 -0.09
CA VAL A 33 15.06 -7.59 -1.51
C VAL A 33 15.43 -9.04 -1.81
N PRO A 34 14.73 -9.74 -2.72
CA PRO A 34 15.15 -11.08 -3.14
C PRO A 34 16.50 -11.01 -3.88
N ASP A 35 17.29 -12.06 -3.81
CA ASP A 35 18.58 -12.20 -4.51
C ASP A 35 18.44 -12.04 -6.04
N ALA A 36 17.33 -12.54 -6.59
CA ALA A 36 16.91 -12.27 -7.96
C ALA A 36 15.38 -12.14 -8.02
N LEU A 37 14.87 -11.41 -9.00
CA LEU A 37 13.43 -11.40 -9.27
C LEU A 37 13.04 -12.72 -9.93
N PRO A 38 12.15 -13.51 -9.29
CA PRO A 38 11.76 -14.81 -9.84
C PRO A 38 10.93 -14.65 -11.11
N LYS A 39 10.80 -15.74 -11.88
CA LYS A 39 9.92 -15.82 -13.03
C LYS A 39 8.65 -16.58 -12.66
N LEU A 40 7.56 -16.29 -13.35
CA LEU A 40 6.34 -17.12 -13.27
C LEU A 40 6.60 -18.50 -13.89
N ASP A 41 6.08 -19.54 -13.25
CA ASP A 41 6.09 -20.91 -13.80
C ASP A 41 4.95 -21.11 -14.81
N LYS A 42 3.92 -20.26 -14.72
CA LYS A 42 2.70 -20.31 -15.50
C LYS A 42 2.71 -19.26 -16.60
N THR A 43 2.15 -19.58 -17.76
CA THR A 43 1.87 -18.62 -18.82
C THR A 43 0.68 -17.72 -18.44
N MET A 44 0.52 -16.59 -19.12
CA MET A 44 -0.66 -15.72 -18.91
C MET A 44 -1.96 -16.42 -19.30
N GLU A 45 -1.93 -17.33 -20.31
CA GLU A 45 -3.06 -18.14 -20.70
C GLU A 45 -3.47 -19.13 -19.60
N GLU A 46 -2.51 -19.82 -18.97
CA GLU A 46 -2.79 -20.69 -17.83
C GLU A 46 -3.38 -19.92 -16.64
N LEU A 47 -2.83 -18.72 -16.33
CA LEU A 47 -3.35 -17.87 -15.26
C LEU A 47 -4.75 -17.32 -15.56
N SER A 48 -5.11 -17.15 -16.84
CA SER A 48 -6.43 -16.64 -17.24
C SER A 48 -7.60 -17.55 -16.86
N ALA A 49 -7.32 -18.85 -16.66
CA ALA A 49 -8.29 -19.83 -16.22
C ALA A 49 -8.47 -19.90 -14.69
N MET A 50 -7.67 -19.14 -13.93
CA MET A 50 -7.59 -19.18 -12.47
C MET A 50 -8.37 -18.06 -11.80
N ASP A 51 -8.87 -18.32 -10.58
CA ASP A 51 -9.39 -17.28 -9.72
C ASP A 51 -8.27 -16.47 -9.05
N TYR A 52 -8.65 -15.40 -8.33
CA TYR A 52 -7.66 -14.53 -7.66
C TYR A 52 -6.75 -15.28 -6.68
N LYS A 53 -7.30 -16.22 -5.91
CA LYS A 53 -6.54 -16.97 -4.89
C LYS A 53 -5.54 -17.91 -5.52
N GLU A 54 -5.90 -18.53 -6.63
CA GLU A 54 -5.02 -19.39 -7.40
C GLU A 54 -3.88 -18.60 -8.04
N VAL A 55 -4.18 -17.45 -8.67
CA VAL A 55 -3.14 -16.55 -9.20
C VAL A 55 -2.24 -16.02 -8.08
N ALA A 56 -2.83 -15.63 -6.94
CA ALA A 56 -2.06 -15.17 -5.78
C ALA A 56 -1.09 -16.24 -5.29
N TYR A 57 -1.50 -17.52 -5.25
CA TYR A 57 -0.63 -18.61 -4.90
C TYR A 57 0.51 -18.78 -5.93
N GLU A 58 0.20 -18.81 -7.22
CA GLU A 58 1.20 -18.98 -8.29
C GLU A 58 2.26 -17.87 -8.28
N VAL A 59 1.88 -16.62 -7.97
CA VAL A 59 2.80 -15.50 -7.85
C VAL A 59 3.60 -15.56 -6.55
N MET A 60 2.92 -15.71 -5.41
CA MET A 60 3.59 -15.61 -4.10
C MET A 60 4.53 -16.78 -3.82
N LYS A 61 4.24 -18.00 -4.30
CA LYS A 61 5.12 -19.15 -4.12
C LYS A 61 6.52 -18.95 -4.73
N GLN A 62 6.64 -18.08 -5.74
CA GLN A 62 7.93 -17.77 -6.36
C GLN A 62 8.83 -16.92 -5.44
N PHE A 63 8.25 -16.14 -4.57
CA PHE A 63 8.94 -15.30 -3.60
C PHE A 63 9.10 -15.97 -2.23
N LEU A 64 8.04 -16.66 -1.77
CA LEU A 64 7.93 -17.21 -0.43
C LEU A 64 8.30 -18.70 -0.40
N THR A 65 9.50 -19.01 -0.90
CA THR A 65 9.95 -20.37 -1.20
C THR A 65 10.20 -21.26 0.02
N ASP A 66 10.26 -20.69 1.21
CA ASP A 66 10.34 -21.45 2.47
C ASP A 66 8.96 -21.72 3.11
N TYR A 67 7.86 -21.17 2.54
CA TYR A 67 6.50 -21.57 2.91
C TYR A 67 6.11 -22.82 2.14
N THR A 68 5.47 -23.77 2.81
CA THR A 68 4.88 -24.92 2.12
C THR A 68 3.62 -24.50 1.34
N GLU A 69 3.20 -25.30 0.40
CA GLU A 69 1.97 -25.08 -0.37
C GLU A 69 0.75 -24.93 0.55
N GLU A 70 0.62 -25.82 1.55
CA GLU A 70 -0.48 -25.78 2.52
C GLU A 70 -0.47 -24.50 3.36
N GLU A 71 0.69 -24.09 3.88
CA GLU A 71 0.85 -22.87 4.65
C GLU A 71 0.43 -21.65 3.84
N LEU A 72 0.93 -21.54 2.60
CA LEU A 72 0.67 -20.37 1.77
C LEU A 72 -0.79 -20.32 1.31
N LYS A 73 -1.37 -21.44 0.88
CA LYS A 73 -2.80 -21.53 0.53
C LYS A 73 -3.71 -21.21 1.72
N THR A 74 -3.33 -21.63 2.92
CA THR A 74 -4.05 -21.27 4.16
C THR A 74 -4.00 -19.77 4.43
N CYS A 75 -2.83 -19.13 4.29
CA CYS A 75 -2.70 -17.68 4.42
C CYS A 75 -3.59 -16.94 3.40
N ILE A 76 -3.57 -17.36 2.15
CA ILE A 76 -4.36 -16.77 1.05
C ILE A 76 -5.86 -16.93 1.31
N LYS A 77 -6.31 -18.13 1.70
CA LYS A 77 -7.71 -18.41 2.01
C LYS A 77 -8.24 -17.55 3.16
N ASN A 78 -7.44 -17.39 4.21
CA ASN A 78 -7.82 -16.59 5.37
C ASN A 78 -7.83 -15.09 5.09
N ALA A 79 -7.02 -14.62 4.15
CA ALA A 79 -6.91 -13.22 3.77
C ALA A 79 -8.03 -12.79 2.82
N TYR A 80 -8.20 -13.52 1.72
CA TYR A 80 -9.12 -13.18 0.62
C TYR A 80 -10.41 -14.01 0.73
N ASN A 81 -11.27 -13.60 1.63
CA ASN A 81 -12.52 -14.27 1.99
C ASN A 81 -13.72 -13.34 1.79
N ASP A 82 -14.85 -13.64 2.42
CA ASP A 82 -16.12 -12.92 2.36
C ASP A 82 -16.10 -11.49 2.94
N ARG A 83 -14.97 -11.04 3.52
CA ARG A 83 -14.75 -9.64 3.86
C ARG A 83 -14.51 -8.75 2.63
N PHE A 84 -14.21 -9.35 1.48
CA PHE A 84 -14.21 -8.66 0.19
C PHE A 84 -15.61 -8.73 -0.40
N ASP A 85 -16.13 -7.60 -0.88
CA ASP A 85 -17.52 -7.48 -1.35
C ASP A 85 -17.74 -8.06 -2.76
N THR A 86 -16.68 -8.59 -3.39
CA THR A 86 -16.72 -9.30 -4.67
C THR A 86 -15.83 -10.53 -4.65
N PRO A 87 -16.29 -11.68 -5.23
CA PRO A 87 -15.45 -12.87 -5.37
C PRO A 87 -14.25 -12.67 -6.29
N ALA A 88 -14.27 -11.67 -7.17
CA ALA A 88 -13.15 -11.31 -8.03
C ALA A 88 -12.00 -10.66 -7.26
N ILE A 89 -12.20 -10.23 -6.02
CA ILE A 89 -11.23 -9.58 -5.12
C ILE A 89 -10.66 -8.28 -5.69
N ALA A 90 -10.14 -8.29 -6.91
CA ALA A 90 -9.56 -7.14 -7.62
C ALA A 90 -10.07 -7.11 -9.07
N PRO A 91 -11.35 -6.76 -9.29
CA PRO A 91 -11.91 -6.71 -10.64
C PRO A 91 -11.31 -5.57 -11.46
N THR A 92 -11.38 -5.73 -12.80
CA THR A 92 -10.98 -4.70 -13.76
C THR A 92 -12.21 -4.23 -14.52
N VAL A 93 -12.42 -2.92 -14.60
CA VAL A 93 -13.52 -2.31 -15.35
C VAL A 93 -12.98 -1.41 -16.46
N LYS A 94 -13.64 -1.40 -17.62
CA LYS A 94 -13.28 -0.54 -18.76
C LYS A 94 -14.08 0.73 -18.73
N LYS A 95 -13.44 1.88 -18.56
CA LYS A 95 -14.04 3.20 -18.46
C LYS A 95 -13.11 4.25 -19.08
N ALA A 96 -13.69 5.30 -19.68
CA ALA A 96 -12.95 6.44 -20.22
C ALA A 96 -11.72 6.05 -21.07
N GLY A 97 -11.84 5.00 -21.88
CA GLY A 97 -10.76 4.53 -22.75
C GLY A 97 -9.59 3.83 -22.06
N ALA A 98 -9.68 3.51 -20.77
CA ALA A 98 -8.69 2.76 -19.99
C ALA A 98 -9.34 1.60 -19.22
N TYR A 99 -8.50 0.77 -18.61
CA TYR A 99 -8.92 -0.27 -17.68
C TYR A 99 -8.59 0.16 -16.24
N TYR A 100 -9.58 0.16 -15.35
CA TYR A 100 -9.39 0.49 -13.94
C TYR A 100 -9.36 -0.79 -13.13
N LEU A 101 -8.22 -1.05 -12.47
CA LEU A 101 -8.05 -2.16 -11.54
C LEU A 101 -8.54 -1.72 -10.16
N GLU A 102 -9.74 -2.15 -9.79
CA GLU A 102 -10.38 -1.77 -8.55
C GLU A 102 -9.83 -2.57 -7.37
N LEU A 103 -8.96 -1.94 -6.57
CA LEU A 103 -8.26 -2.55 -5.43
C LEU A 103 -8.92 -2.23 -4.08
N PHE A 104 -10.16 -1.78 -4.10
CA PHE A 104 -10.86 -1.22 -2.94
C PHE A 104 -12.05 -2.04 -2.46
N HIS A 105 -12.16 -3.29 -2.85
CA HIS A 105 -13.26 -4.18 -2.48
C HIS A 105 -13.07 -4.88 -1.12
N GLY A 106 -12.01 -4.56 -0.41
CA GLY A 106 -11.69 -5.11 0.91
C GLY A 106 -12.35 -4.37 2.08
N PRO A 107 -12.11 -4.83 3.32
CA PRO A 107 -12.80 -4.37 4.53
C PRO A 107 -12.59 -2.90 4.89
N THR A 108 -11.60 -2.22 4.32
CA THR A 108 -11.36 -0.79 4.55
C THR A 108 -11.47 0.05 3.29
N ILE A 109 -11.97 -0.56 2.22
CA ILE A 109 -12.26 0.06 0.93
C ILE A 109 -11.06 0.83 0.31
N ALA A 110 -9.85 0.26 0.48
CA ALA A 110 -8.61 0.78 -0.12
C ALA A 110 -7.64 -0.36 -0.45
N PHE A 111 -6.73 -0.14 -1.40
CA PHE A 111 -5.76 -1.13 -1.89
C PHE A 111 -4.87 -1.75 -0.80
N LYS A 112 -4.72 -1.05 0.32
CA LYS A 112 -3.91 -1.52 1.45
C LYS A 112 -4.43 -2.84 2.03
N ASP A 113 -5.73 -3.11 1.88
CA ASP A 113 -6.35 -4.38 2.26
C ASP A 113 -5.75 -5.57 1.52
N MET A 114 -5.34 -5.39 0.26
CA MET A 114 -4.76 -6.45 -0.56
C MET A 114 -3.51 -7.07 0.08
N ALA A 115 -2.74 -6.29 0.82
CA ALA A 115 -1.55 -6.77 1.50
C ALA A 115 -1.74 -6.92 3.02
N LEU A 116 -2.52 -6.04 3.66
CA LEU A 116 -2.72 -6.08 5.10
C LEU A 116 -3.68 -7.16 5.57
N SER A 117 -4.54 -7.69 4.69
CA SER A 117 -5.36 -8.86 5.01
C SER A 117 -4.54 -10.15 5.11
N ILE A 118 -3.46 -10.29 4.32
CA ILE A 118 -2.64 -11.51 4.33
C ILE A 118 -1.42 -11.41 5.27
N LEU A 119 -0.88 -10.22 5.49
CA LEU A 119 0.34 -10.03 6.28
C LEU A 119 0.30 -10.69 7.67
N PRO A 120 -0.77 -10.58 8.48
CA PRO A 120 -0.81 -11.23 9.79
C PRO A 120 -0.69 -12.75 9.69
N HIS A 121 -1.31 -13.38 8.70
CA HIS A 121 -1.23 -14.82 8.48
C HIS A 121 0.18 -15.25 8.05
N LEU A 122 0.83 -14.47 7.18
CA LEU A 122 2.23 -14.69 6.82
C LEU A 122 3.14 -14.54 8.04
N MET A 123 2.93 -13.52 8.89
CA MET A 123 3.73 -13.29 10.08
C MET A 123 3.59 -14.42 11.11
N VAL A 124 2.37 -14.86 11.39
CA VAL A 124 2.14 -15.98 12.34
C VAL A 124 2.77 -17.28 11.83
N THR A 125 2.65 -17.55 10.53
CA THR A 125 3.33 -18.70 9.92
C THR A 125 4.85 -18.55 9.99
N ALA A 126 5.39 -17.35 9.72
CA ALA A 126 6.80 -17.03 9.82
C ALA A 126 7.32 -17.23 11.25
N ALA A 127 6.58 -16.80 12.27
CA ALA A 127 6.93 -16.99 13.66
C ALA A 127 7.09 -18.47 14.01
N LYS A 128 6.11 -19.30 13.63
CA LYS A 128 6.16 -20.77 13.83
C LYS A 128 7.37 -21.39 13.13
N LYS A 129 7.64 -21.01 11.88
CA LYS A 129 8.78 -21.54 11.10
C LYS A 129 10.14 -21.19 11.70
N ASN A 130 10.23 -20.07 12.38
CA ASN A 130 11.45 -19.59 13.01
C ASN A 130 11.52 -19.88 14.52
N ASN A 131 10.67 -20.80 15.03
CA ASN A 131 10.59 -21.19 16.45
C ASN A 131 10.46 -19.97 17.38
N CYS A 132 9.67 -18.97 16.94
CA CYS A 132 9.36 -17.80 17.74
C CYS A 132 8.07 -18.05 18.53
N ASP A 133 8.19 -18.23 19.85
CA ASP A 133 7.06 -18.47 20.75
C ASP A 133 6.38 -17.18 21.22
N LYS A 134 6.90 -16.02 20.81
CA LYS A 134 6.40 -14.71 21.23
C LYS A 134 5.20 -14.27 20.41
N GLU A 135 4.25 -13.63 21.07
CA GLU A 135 3.14 -12.94 20.41
C GLU A 135 3.66 -11.68 19.68
N ILE A 136 3.23 -11.49 18.43
CA ILE A 136 3.69 -10.38 17.60
C ILE A 136 2.89 -9.13 17.94
N VAL A 137 3.58 -8.06 18.33
CA VAL A 137 2.97 -6.76 18.61
C VAL A 137 3.26 -5.80 17.46
N ILE A 138 2.20 -5.35 16.79
CA ILE A 138 2.25 -4.30 15.78
C ILE A 138 1.97 -2.96 16.46
N LEU A 139 2.91 -2.04 16.31
CA LEU A 139 2.76 -0.67 16.79
C LEU A 139 2.82 0.27 15.59
N THR A 140 1.83 1.14 15.45
CA THR A 140 1.77 2.06 14.31
C THR A 140 1.16 3.40 14.69
N ALA A 141 1.69 4.47 14.06
CA ALA A 141 1.03 5.76 13.99
C ALA A 141 0.33 5.90 12.64
N THR A 142 -0.83 6.51 12.62
CA THR A 142 -1.60 6.69 11.39
C THR A 142 -2.23 8.07 11.29
N SER A 143 -2.30 8.59 10.07
CA SER A 143 -3.15 9.72 9.69
C SER A 143 -4.51 9.26 9.12
N GLY A 144 -4.83 7.94 9.19
CA GLY A 144 -6.11 7.39 8.74
C GLY A 144 -5.99 5.98 8.14
N ASP A 145 -5.70 5.89 6.85
CA ASP A 145 -5.89 4.68 6.05
C ASP A 145 -5.05 3.47 6.42
N THR A 146 -3.74 3.65 6.64
CA THR A 146 -2.82 2.52 6.91
C THR A 146 -3.14 1.87 8.24
N GLY A 147 -3.38 2.68 9.29
CA GLY A 147 -3.74 2.16 10.60
C GLY A 147 -5.06 1.41 10.57
N LYS A 148 -6.07 1.95 9.88
CA LYS A 148 -7.37 1.28 9.72
C LYS A 148 -7.23 -0.06 9.01
N ALA A 149 -6.51 -0.12 7.89
CA ALA A 149 -6.30 -1.36 7.16
C ALA A 149 -5.47 -2.39 7.96
N ALA A 150 -4.47 -1.94 8.72
CA ALA A 150 -3.71 -2.82 9.62
C ALA A 150 -4.60 -3.39 10.73
N MET A 151 -5.41 -2.55 11.39
CA MET A 151 -6.34 -3.03 12.42
C MET A 151 -7.32 -4.07 11.88
N ALA A 152 -7.94 -3.79 10.72
CA ALA A 152 -8.89 -4.71 10.09
C ALA A 152 -8.22 -6.04 9.68
N GLY A 153 -6.97 -6.00 9.23
CA GLY A 153 -6.20 -7.19 8.86
C GLY A 153 -5.79 -8.03 10.07
N PHE A 154 -5.34 -7.39 11.15
CA PHE A 154 -4.84 -8.06 12.36
C PHE A 154 -5.96 -8.42 13.36
N ALA A 155 -7.17 -7.87 13.21
CA ALA A 155 -8.29 -8.12 14.13
C ALA A 155 -8.55 -9.61 14.32
N ASP A 156 -8.50 -10.05 15.59
CA ASP A 156 -8.75 -11.42 16.02
C ASP A 156 -7.85 -12.50 15.37
N VAL A 157 -6.70 -12.12 14.80
CA VAL A 157 -5.70 -13.08 14.31
C VAL A 157 -4.87 -13.57 15.52
N PRO A 158 -4.97 -14.87 15.87
CA PRO A 158 -4.25 -15.43 17.02
C PRO A 158 -2.74 -15.26 16.91
N GLY A 159 -2.06 -14.94 18.03
CA GLY A 159 -0.62 -14.73 18.07
C GLY A 159 -0.19 -13.32 17.65
N THR A 160 -1.16 -12.40 17.50
CA THR A 160 -0.87 -11.00 17.18
C THR A 160 -1.61 -10.04 18.08
N ARG A 161 -1.02 -8.87 18.32
CA ARG A 161 -1.66 -7.69 18.91
C ARG A 161 -1.34 -6.44 18.11
N ILE A 162 -2.26 -5.50 18.06
CA ILE A 162 -2.04 -4.24 17.36
C ILE A 162 -2.46 -3.05 18.21
N VAL A 163 -1.56 -2.06 18.30
CA VAL A 163 -1.82 -0.76 18.92
C VAL A 163 -1.63 0.32 17.85
N VAL A 164 -2.67 1.13 17.66
CA VAL A 164 -2.70 2.22 16.67
C VAL A 164 -2.86 3.55 17.38
N PHE A 165 -1.92 4.45 17.15
CA PHE A 165 -1.98 5.83 17.62
C PHE A 165 -2.38 6.77 16.49
N TYR A 166 -3.30 7.69 16.75
CA TYR A 166 -3.71 8.71 15.80
C TYR A 166 -3.84 10.09 16.46
N PRO A 167 -3.59 11.19 15.74
CA PRO A 167 -3.76 12.53 16.28
C PRO A 167 -5.25 12.83 16.46
N LYS A 168 -5.68 13.05 17.70
CA LYS A 168 -7.07 13.41 18.01
C LYS A 168 -7.41 14.77 17.37
N GLY A 169 -8.45 14.78 16.52
CA GLY A 169 -8.82 15.96 15.72
C GLY A 169 -7.97 16.18 14.46
N GLY A 170 -6.97 15.32 14.17
CA GLY A 170 -6.12 15.41 12.97
C GLY A 170 -6.50 14.46 11.86
N VAL A 171 -7.67 13.81 11.92
CA VAL A 171 -8.22 12.91 10.90
C VAL A 171 -9.68 13.28 10.63
N SER A 172 -10.23 12.88 9.47
CA SER A 172 -11.64 13.13 9.18
C SER A 172 -12.57 12.40 10.15
N ALA A 173 -13.80 12.91 10.33
CA ALA A 173 -14.78 12.29 11.21
C ALA A 173 -15.09 10.83 10.81
N VAL A 174 -15.14 10.54 9.51
CA VAL A 174 -15.34 9.17 8.99
C VAL A 174 -14.14 8.29 9.33
N GLN A 175 -12.92 8.76 9.09
CA GLN A 175 -11.69 8.01 9.41
C GLN A 175 -11.57 7.76 10.92
N GLU A 176 -11.83 8.77 11.75
CA GLU A 176 -11.84 8.60 13.21
C GLU A 176 -12.87 7.55 13.62
N LYS A 177 -14.09 7.67 13.11
CA LYS A 177 -15.16 6.72 13.43
C LYS A 177 -14.80 5.31 13.01
N GLN A 178 -14.22 5.12 11.82
CA GLN A 178 -13.72 3.82 11.39
C GLN A 178 -12.69 3.21 12.36
N MET A 179 -11.84 4.03 12.97
CA MET A 179 -10.83 3.55 13.93
C MET A 179 -11.43 3.24 15.28
N VAL A 180 -12.17 4.19 15.87
CA VAL A 180 -12.68 4.03 17.24
C VAL A 180 -13.80 2.99 17.38
N THR A 181 -14.39 2.56 16.28
CA THR A 181 -15.40 1.49 16.23
C THR A 181 -14.83 0.14 15.83
N GLN A 182 -13.51 0.04 15.58
CA GLN A 182 -12.86 -1.20 15.14
C GLN A 182 -13.04 -2.32 16.19
N LYS A 183 -13.60 -3.43 15.77
CA LYS A 183 -13.75 -4.65 16.58
C LYS A 183 -12.43 -5.45 16.60
N GLY A 184 -12.27 -6.29 17.59
CA GLY A 184 -11.12 -7.19 17.75
C GLY A 184 -10.60 -7.19 19.19
N LYS A 185 -10.44 -8.36 19.79
CA LYS A 185 -9.96 -8.50 21.18
C LYS A 185 -8.47 -8.14 21.32
N ASN A 186 -7.74 -8.23 20.22
CA ASN A 186 -6.30 -7.97 20.12
C ASN A 186 -5.98 -6.59 19.50
N VAL A 187 -6.99 -5.69 19.41
CA VAL A 187 -6.86 -4.36 18.82
C VAL A 187 -7.00 -3.29 19.90
N LYS A 188 -6.10 -2.31 19.90
CA LYS A 188 -6.19 -1.09 20.73
C LYS A 188 -5.98 0.13 19.85
N VAL A 189 -6.90 1.10 19.97
CA VAL A 189 -6.80 2.40 19.29
C VAL A 189 -6.69 3.49 20.36
N VAL A 190 -5.75 4.40 20.16
CA VAL A 190 -5.43 5.45 21.11
C VAL A 190 -5.29 6.78 20.38
N GLY A 191 -6.13 7.75 20.74
CA GLY A 191 -5.92 9.13 20.34
C GLY A 191 -4.76 9.75 21.10
N ILE A 192 -4.01 10.64 20.47
CA ILE A 192 -2.98 11.43 21.17
C ILE A 192 -3.26 12.91 21.07
N HIS A 193 -2.88 13.64 22.11
CA HIS A 193 -2.76 15.10 22.06
C HIS A 193 -1.48 15.46 21.29
N GLY A 194 -1.62 15.99 20.07
CA GLY A 194 -0.52 16.30 19.16
C GLY A 194 -0.89 16.08 17.70
N ASN A 195 0.09 16.15 16.85
CA ASN A 195 -0.06 15.92 15.41
C ASN A 195 0.45 14.53 14.99
N PHE A 196 0.38 14.24 13.69
CA PHE A 196 0.82 12.94 13.15
C PHE A 196 2.33 12.73 13.32
N ASP A 197 3.14 13.76 13.20
CA ASP A 197 4.60 13.66 13.35
C ASP A 197 4.98 13.34 14.80
N ASP A 198 4.23 13.87 15.78
CA ASP A 198 4.38 13.53 17.19
C ASP A 198 4.13 12.03 17.43
N ALA A 199 3.01 11.51 16.90
CA ALA A 199 2.68 10.09 16.99
C ALA A 199 3.76 9.21 16.35
N GLN A 200 4.17 9.55 15.13
CA GLN A 200 5.15 8.78 14.35
C GLN A 200 6.53 8.79 15.01
N SER A 201 6.97 9.95 15.48
CA SER A 201 8.27 10.10 16.15
C SER A 201 8.32 9.29 17.45
N ARG A 202 7.23 9.30 18.22
CA ARG A 202 7.16 8.52 19.46
C ARG A 202 7.10 7.02 19.20
N VAL A 203 6.33 6.57 18.21
CA VAL A 203 6.32 5.15 17.80
C VAL A 203 7.72 4.69 17.40
N LYS A 204 8.46 5.49 16.61
CA LYS A 204 9.87 5.19 16.27
C LYS A 204 10.75 5.11 17.51
N ALA A 205 10.58 6.01 18.47
CA ALA A 205 11.33 5.98 19.73
C ALA A 205 11.04 4.71 20.55
N LEU A 206 9.79 4.25 20.60
CA LEU A 206 9.40 3.01 21.27
C LEU A 206 10.03 1.78 20.61
N PHE A 207 10.13 1.72 19.29
CA PHE A 207 10.86 0.65 18.58
C PHE A 207 12.36 0.64 18.90
N GLY A 208 12.95 1.78 19.23
CA GLY A 208 14.36 1.91 19.60
C GLY A 208 14.65 1.76 21.10
N ASP A 209 13.63 1.65 21.95
CA ASP A 209 13.74 1.53 23.40
C ASP A 209 14.16 0.11 23.80
N LYS A 210 15.43 -0.06 24.18
CA LYS A 210 16.00 -1.35 24.56
C LYS A 210 15.46 -1.93 25.86
N GLU A 211 15.03 -1.08 26.78
CA GLU A 211 14.40 -1.52 28.03
C GLU A 211 13.00 -2.06 27.74
N LEU A 212 12.23 -1.36 26.93
CA LEU A 212 10.92 -1.82 26.46
C LEU A 212 11.04 -3.12 25.66
N GLU A 213 12.04 -3.24 24.75
CA GLU A 213 12.28 -4.47 23.98
C GLU A 213 12.51 -5.67 24.92
N LYS A 214 13.31 -5.48 26.00
CA LYS A 214 13.57 -6.50 27.01
C LYS A 214 12.32 -6.87 27.80
N GLU A 215 11.59 -5.87 28.28
CA GLU A 215 10.35 -6.05 29.05
C GLU A 215 9.28 -6.81 28.24
N LEU A 216 9.10 -6.45 26.97
CA LEU A 216 8.24 -7.18 26.04
C LEU A 216 8.70 -8.63 25.87
N ALA A 217 10.01 -8.84 25.70
CA ALA A 217 10.57 -10.18 25.50
C ALA A 217 10.37 -11.08 26.71
N GLU A 218 10.49 -10.55 27.94
CA GLU A 218 10.23 -11.25 29.21
C GLU A 218 8.73 -11.55 29.39
N GLY A 219 7.84 -10.66 28.89
CA GLY A 219 6.40 -10.84 28.86
C GLY A 219 5.88 -11.77 27.75
N GLY A 220 6.76 -12.32 26.90
CA GLY A 220 6.36 -13.20 25.78
C GLY A 220 5.92 -12.45 24.52
N PHE A 221 6.33 -11.20 24.35
CA PHE A 221 6.00 -10.38 23.21
C PHE A 221 7.24 -9.96 22.40
N GLN A 222 7.02 -9.61 21.13
CA GLN A 222 8.02 -8.94 20.30
C GLN A 222 7.38 -7.94 19.35
N PHE A 223 8.04 -6.81 19.13
CA PHE A 223 7.62 -5.88 18.09
C PHE A 223 7.88 -6.44 16.70
N SER A 224 6.97 -6.11 15.78
CA SER A 224 7.17 -6.24 14.35
C SER A 224 6.49 -5.09 13.61
N SER A 225 6.81 -4.92 12.33
CA SER A 225 6.33 -3.80 11.53
C SER A 225 5.36 -4.25 10.45
N ALA A 226 4.18 -3.64 10.43
CA ALA A 226 3.22 -3.74 9.34
C ALA A 226 3.35 -2.59 8.31
N ASN A 227 4.46 -1.84 8.31
CA ASN A 227 4.71 -0.75 7.39
C ASN A 227 4.87 -1.23 5.94
N SER A 228 4.70 -0.32 4.97
CA SER A 228 4.83 -0.63 3.54
C SER A 228 6.21 -1.17 3.12
N ILE A 229 7.23 -0.94 3.95
CA ILE A 229 8.60 -1.43 3.74
C ILE A 229 8.76 -2.93 4.02
N ASN A 230 7.84 -3.56 4.77
CA ASN A 230 7.89 -5.01 4.99
C ASN A 230 7.67 -5.73 3.66
N ILE A 231 8.55 -6.68 3.32
CA ILE A 231 8.46 -7.45 2.08
C ILE A 231 7.16 -8.26 1.98
N GLY A 232 6.59 -8.67 3.12
CA GLY A 232 5.29 -9.33 3.22
C GLY A 232 4.11 -8.43 2.83
N ARG A 233 4.33 -7.12 2.69
CA ARG A 233 3.37 -6.18 2.09
C ARG A 233 3.59 -5.93 0.61
N LEU A 234 4.82 -6.07 0.12
CA LEU A 234 5.13 -5.87 -1.29
C LEU A 234 4.70 -7.08 -2.13
N VAL A 235 5.10 -8.28 -1.72
CA VAL A 235 4.89 -9.51 -2.50
C VAL A 235 3.42 -9.77 -2.85
N PRO A 236 2.44 -9.64 -1.95
CA PRO A 236 1.02 -9.85 -2.30
C PRO A 236 0.49 -8.90 -3.36
N GLN A 237 1.09 -7.72 -3.49
CA GLN A 237 0.68 -6.73 -4.48
C GLN A 237 1.08 -7.08 -5.91
N VAL A 238 2.06 -7.96 -6.09
CA VAL A 238 2.45 -8.46 -7.42
C VAL A 238 1.32 -9.27 -8.05
N ALA A 239 0.57 -10.00 -7.22
CA ALA A 239 -0.48 -10.91 -7.65
C ALA A 239 -1.61 -10.23 -8.44
N TYR A 240 -2.08 -9.06 -7.99
CA TYR A 240 -3.19 -8.41 -8.67
C TYR A 240 -2.84 -7.84 -10.05
N TYR A 241 -1.57 -7.57 -10.34
CA TYR A 241 -1.13 -7.18 -11.69
C TYR A 241 -1.11 -8.37 -12.64
N ALA A 242 -0.61 -9.53 -12.20
CA ALA A 242 -0.69 -10.75 -12.97
C ALA A 242 -2.15 -11.16 -13.21
N TYR A 243 -2.99 -11.07 -12.19
CA TYR A 243 -4.43 -11.36 -12.28
C TYR A 243 -5.17 -10.41 -13.24
N ALA A 244 -4.90 -9.11 -13.17
CA ALA A 244 -5.51 -8.13 -14.07
C ALA A 244 -5.16 -8.39 -15.53
N TYR A 245 -3.88 -8.67 -15.83
CA TYR A 245 -3.46 -9.02 -17.18
C TYR A 245 -4.14 -10.30 -17.67
N ALA A 246 -4.13 -11.35 -16.84
CA ALA A 246 -4.75 -12.63 -17.15
C ALA A 246 -6.26 -12.51 -17.42
N ASN A 247 -6.97 -11.70 -16.64
CA ASN A 247 -8.40 -11.42 -16.88
C ASN A 247 -8.65 -10.69 -18.19
N LEU A 248 -7.86 -9.66 -18.50
CA LEU A 248 -7.98 -8.92 -19.77
C LEU A 248 -7.69 -9.83 -20.98
N LEU A 249 -6.77 -10.80 -20.83
CA LEU A 249 -6.53 -11.82 -21.84
C LEU A 249 -7.73 -12.76 -21.99
N ARG A 250 -8.26 -13.29 -20.89
CA ARG A 250 -9.46 -14.15 -20.88
C ARG A 250 -10.67 -13.48 -21.53
N ASP A 251 -10.87 -12.22 -21.22
CA ASP A 251 -12.02 -11.44 -21.67
C ASP A 251 -11.85 -10.93 -23.13
N GLY A 252 -10.73 -11.29 -23.80
CA GLY A 252 -10.43 -10.92 -25.19
C GLY A 252 -10.04 -9.45 -25.38
N GLU A 253 -9.81 -8.72 -24.30
CA GLU A 253 -9.37 -7.33 -24.33
C GLU A 253 -7.88 -7.20 -24.66
N LEU A 254 -7.07 -8.21 -24.41
CA LEU A 254 -5.66 -8.32 -24.78
C LEU A 254 -5.42 -9.57 -25.64
N LYS A 255 -4.41 -9.53 -26.49
CA LYS A 255 -3.81 -10.70 -27.11
C LYS A 255 -2.65 -11.19 -26.26
N ASP A 256 -2.30 -12.48 -26.39
CA ASP A 256 -1.13 -13.00 -25.68
C ASP A 256 0.14 -12.26 -26.09
N GLY A 257 0.91 -11.83 -25.08
CA GLY A 257 2.12 -11.02 -25.25
C GLY A 257 1.87 -9.53 -25.63
N GLU A 258 0.62 -9.08 -25.79
CA GLU A 258 0.31 -7.67 -26.02
C GLU A 258 0.70 -6.84 -24.77
N LEU A 259 1.46 -5.76 -24.99
CA LEU A 259 1.89 -4.92 -23.87
C LEU A 259 0.73 -4.15 -23.25
N LEU A 260 0.74 -4.04 -21.93
CA LEU A 260 -0.20 -3.26 -21.13
C LEU A 260 0.58 -2.24 -20.30
N ASN A 261 0.35 -0.95 -20.52
CA ASN A 261 0.88 0.08 -19.65
C ASN A 261 0.16 0.08 -18.30
N VAL A 262 0.86 0.47 -17.24
CA VAL A 262 0.29 0.54 -15.89
C VAL A 262 0.51 1.92 -15.30
N VAL A 263 -0.56 2.59 -14.89
CA VAL A 263 -0.52 3.88 -14.19
C VAL A 263 -0.85 3.65 -12.72
N VAL A 264 -0.01 4.19 -11.84
CA VAL A 264 -0.17 4.00 -10.39
C VAL A 264 -0.12 5.34 -9.67
N PRO A 265 -1.18 5.69 -8.91
CA PRO A 265 -1.11 6.81 -7.98
C PRO A 265 -0.11 6.46 -6.87
N THR A 266 0.97 7.22 -6.79
CA THR A 266 2.18 6.77 -6.08
C THR A 266 2.55 7.67 -4.91
N GLY A 267 2.61 7.09 -3.71
CA GLY A 267 3.23 7.66 -2.52
C GLY A 267 4.50 6.90 -2.15
N ASN A 268 4.40 5.90 -1.26
CA ASN A 268 5.54 5.10 -0.75
C ASN A 268 6.12 4.07 -1.75
N PHE A 269 5.78 4.17 -3.01
CA PHE A 269 6.33 3.37 -4.13
C PHE A 269 6.05 1.85 -4.09
N GLY A 270 5.37 1.34 -3.08
CA GLY A 270 5.12 -0.10 -2.94
C GLY A 270 4.30 -0.69 -4.08
N ASN A 271 3.20 -0.03 -4.44
CA ASN A 271 2.28 -0.48 -5.46
C ASN A 271 2.93 -0.52 -6.86
N ILE A 272 3.57 0.58 -7.31
CA ILE A 272 4.23 0.61 -8.63
C ILE A 272 5.46 -0.32 -8.68
N LEU A 273 6.16 -0.51 -7.56
CA LEU A 273 7.25 -1.48 -7.46
C LEU A 273 6.73 -2.91 -7.62
N ALA A 274 5.53 -3.21 -7.12
CA ALA A 274 4.89 -4.51 -7.36
C ALA A 274 4.57 -4.72 -8.85
N ALA A 275 4.13 -3.69 -9.58
CA ALA A 275 3.97 -3.74 -11.03
C ALA A 275 5.32 -3.97 -11.74
N TYR A 276 6.40 -3.31 -11.28
CA TYR A 276 7.74 -3.55 -11.78
C TYR A 276 8.21 -5.01 -11.53
N TYR A 277 7.88 -5.57 -10.37
CA TYR A 277 8.18 -6.98 -10.09
C TYR A 277 7.37 -7.90 -11.01
N ALA A 278 6.07 -7.64 -11.20
CA ALA A 278 5.22 -8.41 -12.12
C ALA A 278 5.79 -8.41 -13.55
N LYS A 279 6.22 -7.24 -14.05
CA LYS A 279 6.90 -7.10 -15.35
C LYS A 279 8.14 -7.99 -15.42
N ASN A 280 8.99 -7.93 -14.41
CA ASN A 280 10.21 -8.74 -14.37
C ASN A 280 9.95 -10.24 -14.19
N MET A 281 8.80 -10.63 -13.64
CA MET A 281 8.35 -12.02 -13.58
C MET A 281 7.87 -12.57 -14.92
N GLY A 282 7.62 -11.71 -15.90
CA GLY A 282 7.19 -12.10 -17.25
C GLY A 282 5.77 -11.66 -17.63
N VAL A 283 5.07 -10.91 -16.76
CA VAL A 283 3.81 -10.26 -17.16
C VAL A 283 4.11 -9.21 -18.23
N PRO A 284 3.42 -9.20 -19.39
CA PRO A 284 3.72 -8.28 -20.49
C PRO A 284 3.30 -6.84 -20.19
N ILE A 285 3.97 -6.22 -19.24
CA ILE A 285 3.78 -4.81 -18.88
C ILE A 285 4.69 -3.93 -19.73
N GLY A 286 4.13 -2.89 -20.34
CA GLY A 286 4.84 -1.87 -21.10
C GLY A 286 5.49 -0.84 -20.17
N LYS A 287 4.99 0.39 -20.20
CA LYS A 287 5.43 1.49 -19.34
C LYS A 287 4.79 1.43 -17.95
N LEU A 288 5.56 1.80 -16.95
CA LEU A 288 5.14 2.03 -15.57
C LEU A 288 5.04 3.54 -15.35
N ILE A 289 3.84 4.04 -15.27
CA ILE A 289 3.56 5.47 -15.19
C ILE A 289 3.31 5.85 -13.73
N CYS A 290 4.30 6.53 -13.15
CA CYS A 290 4.27 7.00 -11.77
C CYS A 290 3.52 8.33 -11.71
N ALA A 291 2.33 8.32 -11.13
CA ALA A 291 1.52 9.51 -10.95
C ALA A 291 1.73 10.11 -9.55
N SER A 292 2.10 11.39 -9.50
CA SER A 292 2.24 12.18 -8.28
C SER A 292 1.10 13.19 -8.14
N ASN A 293 0.78 13.62 -6.92
CA ASN A 293 0.00 14.82 -6.67
C ASN A 293 0.92 16.06 -6.56
N ASP A 294 0.49 17.13 -5.92
CA ASP A 294 1.30 18.35 -5.73
C ASP A 294 2.60 18.08 -4.94
N ASN A 295 2.66 17.02 -4.13
CA ASN A 295 3.91 16.53 -3.54
C ASN A 295 4.72 15.72 -4.57
N LYS A 296 5.18 16.37 -5.61
CA LYS A 296 5.70 15.80 -6.85
C LYS A 296 7.18 15.39 -6.80
N VAL A 297 7.69 14.94 -5.67
CA VAL A 297 9.10 14.53 -5.50
C VAL A 297 9.48 13.41 -6.46
N LEU A 298 8.58 12.45 -6.71
CA LEU A 298 8.83 11.35 -7.63
C LEU A 298 8.81 11.82 -9.11
N PHE A 299 7.89 12.71 -9.47
CA PHE A 299 7.89 13.32 -10.81
C PHE A 299 9.24 13.99 -11.09
N ASP A 300 9.71 14.85 -10.18
CA ASP A 300 10.98 15.55 -10.33
C ASP A 300 12.16 14.56 -10.42
N PHE A 301 12.14 13.48 -9.62
CA PHE A 301 13.14 12.42 -9.67
C PHE A 301 13.19 11.72 -11.03
N PHE A 302 12.06 11.28 -11.57
CA PHE A 302 12.02 10.60 -12.87
C PHE A 302 12.41 11.53 -14.04
N ARG A 303 12.23 12.83 -13.90
CA ARG A 303 12.62 13.81 -14.92
C ARG A 303 14.09 14.22 -14.85
N SER A 304 14.69 14.26 -13.66
CA SER A 304 16.03 14.84 -13.45
C SER A 304 17.09 13.84 -12.98
N GLY A 305 16.71 12.66 -12.51
CA GLY A 305 17.61 11.74 -11.80
C GLY A 305 17.98 12.21 -10.38
N SER A 306 17.41 13.33 -9.92
CA SER A 306 17.69 13.89 -8.58
C SER A 306 16.46 13.78 -7.70
N TYR A 307 16.64 13.16 -6.54
CA TYR A 307 15.63 13.08 -5.49
C TYR A 307 15.92 14.14 -4.43
N ASP A 308 14.98 15.07 -4.18
CA ASP A 308 15.14 16.15 -3.22
C ASP A 308 13.89 16.30 -2.35
N ARG A 309 14.02 15.99 -1.04
CA ARG A 309 12.94 16.13 -0.05
C ARG A 309 12.89 17.52 0.60
N ASN A 310 13.87 18.40 0.32
CA ASN A 310 13.95 19.73 0.90
C ASN A 310 12.96 20.68 0.19
N ARG A 311 11.69 20.46 0.43
CA ARG A 311 10.56 21.18 -0.14
C ARG A 311 9.41 21.30 0.86
N GLU A 312 8.49 22.19 0.60
CA GLU A 312 7.28 22.31 1.39
C GLU A 312 6.42 21.03 1.25
N PHE A 313 5.81 20.63 2.37
CA PHE A 313 4.83 19.55 2.40
C PHE A 313 3.43 20.15 2.17
N ILE A 314 2.72 19.64 1.18
CA ILE A 314 1.42 20.13 0.76
C ILE A 314 0.35 19.11 1.19
N LEU A 315 -0.66 19.55 1.93
CA LEU A 315 -1.84 18.76 2.22
C LEU A 315 -2.78 18.78 1.01
N THR A 316 -3.14 17.61 0.51
CA THR A 316 -3.99 17.47 -0.68
C THR A 316 -5.24 16.65 -0.40
N THR A 317 -6.14 16.58 -1.37
CA THR A 317 -7.31 15.68 -1.34
C THR A 317 -6.97 14.21 -1.57
N SER A 318 -5.71 13.90 -1.94
CA SER A 318 -5.20 12.54 -2.11
C SER A 318 -4.12 12.17 -1.07
N PRO A 319 -4.48 12.11 0.23
CA PRO A 319 -3.52 12.13 1.35
C PRO A 319 -2.57 10.92 1.41
N SER A 320 -2.91 9.77 0.81
CA SER A 320 -2.00 8.63 0.75
C SER A 320 -0.78 8.86 -0.16
N MET A 321 -0.81 9.92 -0.98
CA MET A 321 0.27 10.36 -1.86
C MET A 321 1.05 11.55 -1.29
N ASP A 322 0.62 12.13 -0.15
CA ASP A 322 1.29 13.23 0.52
C ASP A 322 2.55 12.73 1.21
N ILE A 323 3.64 12.74 0.50
CA ILE A 323 4.94 12.25 0.97
C ILE A 323 6.09 13.14 0.49
N LEU A 324 7.13 13.25 1.31
CA LEU A 324 8.43 13.80 0.91
C LEU A 324 9.50 12.71 0.78
N ILE A 325 9.29 11.56 1.41
CA ILE A 325 10.17 10.39 1.32
C ILE A 325 9.34 9.20 0.84
N SER A 326 9.68 8.69 -0.35
CA SER A 326 9.07 7.53 -0.95
C SER A 326 9.86 6.29 -0.56
N SER A 327 9.43 5.59 0.50
CA SER A 327 10.26 4.61 1.20
C SER A 327 10.67 3.39 0.37
N ASN A 328 9.78 2.84 -0.48
CA ASN A 328 10.12 1.66 -1.29
C ASN A 328 10.89 2.01 -2.57
N LEU A 329 11.07 3.29 -2.89
CA LEU A 329 11.92 3.71 -4.00
C LEU A 329 13.36 3.20 -3.80
N GLU A 330 13.82 3.06 -2.55
CA GLU A 330 15.11 2.49 -2.22
C GLU A 330 15.35 1.10 -2.88
N ARG A 331 14.30 0.27 -2.98
CA ARG A 331 14.40 -1.03 -3.66
C ARG A 331 14.65 -0.90 -5.16
N LEU A 332 14.04 0.10 -5.79
CA LEU A 332 14.32 0.41 -7.20
C LEU A 332 15.74 0.98 -7.37
N ILE A 333 16.15 1.91 -6.51
CA ILE A 333 17.50 2.48 -6.52
C ILE A 333 18.56 1.38 -6.42
N TYR A 334 18.38 0.43 -5.50
CA TYR A 334 19.25 -0.73 -5.38
C TYR A 334 19.33 -1.53 -6.70
N ARG A 335 18.18 -1.83 -7.34
CA ARG A 335 18.15 -2.59 -8.61
C ARG A 335 18.81 -1.85 -9.76
N ILE A 336 18.53 -0.56 -9.92
CA ILE A 336 19.16 0.24 -11.01
C ILE A 336 20.64 0.51 -10.75
N ALA A 337 21.11 0.46 -9.49
CA ALA A 337 22.52 0.47 -9.14
C ALA A 337 23.24 -0.84 -9.56
N GLY A 338 22.49 -1.86 -10.01
CA GLY A 338 23.03 -3.18 -10.36
C GLY A 338 23.21 -4.08 -9.16
N ASP A 339 22.30 -3.97 -8.20
CA ASP A 339 22.29 -4.67 -6.92
C ASP A 339 23.52 -4.35 -6.04
N ASP A 340 24.08 -3.15 -6.24
CA ASP A 340 25.22 -2.65 -5.47
C ASP A 340 24.72 -1.96 -4.18
N SER A 341 24.83 -2.68 -3.07
CA SER A 341 24.43 -2.21 -1.75
C SER A 341 25.29 -1.03 -1.24
N ALA A 342 26.55 -0.91 -1.67
CA ALA A 342 27.40 0.19 -1.23
C ALA A 342 26.96 1.50 -1.89
N VAL A 343 26.69 1.48 -3.19
CA VAL A 343 26.13 2.63 -3.92
C VAL A 343 24.78 3.03 -3.33
N ASN A 344 23.89 2.05 -3.09
CA ASN A 344 22.59 2.35 -2.51
C ASN A 344 22.70 2.94 -1.09
N ALA A 345 23.58 2.40 -0.25
CA ALA A 345 23.78 2.90 1.11
C ALA A 345 24.31 4.35 1.11
N GLU A 346 25.21 4.70 0.18
CA GLU A 346 25.72 6.07 0.02
C GLU A 346 24.59 7.04 -0.36
N LEU A 347 23.75 6.68 -1.33
CA LEU A 347 22.61 7.51 -1.75
C LEU A 347 21.59 7.69 -0.60
N MET A 348 21.29 6.63 0.16
CA MET A 348 20.37 6.71 1.32
C MET A 348 21.00 7.52 2.47
N ALA A 349 22.30 7.44 2.69
CA ALA A 349 23.01 8.29 3.65
C ALA A 349 22.95 9.76 3.24
N SER A 350 23.12 10.07 1.95
CA SER A 350 22.97 11.44 1.43
C SER A 350 21.55 11.95 1.61
N LEU A 351 20.52 11.13 1.32
CA LEU A 351 19.12 11.49 1.58
C LEU A 351 18.87 11.81 3.06
N SER A 352 19.43 10.99 3.95
CA SER A 352 19.29 11.21 5.40
C SER A 352 19.96 12.50 5.87
N LYS A 353 21.22 12.73 5.44
CA LYS A 353 22.04 13.84 5.91
C LYS A 353 21.73 15.16 5.21
N ASN A 354 21.57 15.12 3.88
CA ASN A 354 21.46 16.32 3.03
C ASN A 354 20.03 16.54 2.50
N GLY A 355 19.12 15.58 2.71
CA GLY A 355 17.77 15.62 2.17
C GLY A 355 17.66 15.33 0.68
N LYS A 356 18.78 14.98 -0.01
CA LYS A 356 18.81 14.75 -1.46
C LYS A 356 19.90 13.80 -1.89
N TYR A 357 19.71 13.22 -3.09
CA TYR A 357 20.72 12.48 -3.84
C TYR A 357 20.48 12.62 -5.35
N THR A 358 21.50 12.32 -6.14
CA THR A 358 21.39 12.23 -7.61
C THR A 358 21.98 10.89 -8.05
N ILE A 359 21.24 10.17 -8.92
CA ILE A 359 21.70 8.91 -9.50
C ILE A 359 22.67 9.17 -10.65
N THR A 360 23.48 8.15 -10.99
CA THR A 360 24.39 8.24 -12.13
C THR A 360 23.64 8.12 -13.46
N GLU A 361 24.27 8.56 -14.57
CA GLU A 361 23.72 8.38 -15.92
C GLU A 361 23.40 6.91 -16.23
N LYS A 362 24.30 5.99 -15.87
CA LYS A 362 24.09 4.55 -16.03
C LYS A 362 22.88 4.02 -15.25
N MET A 363 22.59 4.58 -14.08
CA MET A 363 21.38 4.24 -13.32
C MET A 363 20.14 4.85 -13.99
N ALA A 364 20.24 6.08 -14.51
CA ALA A 364 19.15 6.74 -15.20
C ALA A 364 18.70 5.98 -16.48
N GLU A 365 19.66 5.42 -17.23
CA GLU A 365 19.36 4.56 -18.39
C GLU A 365 18.48 3.36 -18.01
N ARG A 366 18.64 2.81 -16.80
CA ARG A 366 17.86 1.67 -16.29
C ARG A 366 16.45 2.05 -15.79
N LEU A 367 16.12 3.34 -15.80
CA LEU A 367 14.76 3.83 -15.53
C LEU A 367 13.87 3.86 -16.78
N GLY A 368 14.34 3.38 -17.93
CA GLY A 368 13.61 3.43 -19.20
C GLY A 368 12.21 2.81 -19.20
N ASP A 369 11.90 1.92 -18.25
CA ASP A 369 10.55 1.38 -18.06
C ASP A 369 9.58 2.37 -17.40
N PHE A 370 10.09 3.38 -16.74
CA PHE A 370 9.29 4.33 -15.96
C PHE A 370 9.05 5.63 -16.71
N TYR A 371 7.89 6.22 -16.43
CA TYR A 371 7.53 7.59 -16.81
C TYR A 371 6.91 8.26 -15.58
N GLY A 372 7.31 9.48 -15.27
CA GLY A 372 6.75 10.26 -14.15
C GLY A 372 6.00 11.48 -14.63
N ASN A 373 4.83 11.75 -14.08
CA ASN A 373 4.10 13.01 -14.21
C ASN A 373 3.26 13.28 -12.96
N TYR A 374 2.62 14.44 -12.89
CA TYR A 374 1.80 14.83 -11.73
C TYR A 374 0.51 15.52 -12.18
N ALA A 375 -0.48 15.52 -11.27
CA ALA A 375 -1.68 16.34 -11.39
C ALA A 375 -1.86 17.16 -10.11
N ASN A 376 -2.20 18.42 -10.26
CA ASN A 376 -2.55 19.30 -9.14
C ASN A 376 -4.02 19.10 -8.71
N GLU A 377 -4.44 19.80 -7.65
CA GLU A 377 -5.80 19.67 -7.11
C GLU A 377 -6.89 20.03 -8.13
N ASP A 378 -6.70 21.10 -8.95
CA ASP A 378 -7.68 21.51 -9.95
C ASP A 378 -7.79 20.47 -11.08
N GLU A 379 -6.67 19.94 -11.54
CA GLU A 379 -6.64 18.87 -12.56
C GLU A 379 -7.26 17.58 -12.03
N THR A 380 -7.04 17.26 -10.78
CA THR A 380 -7.64 16.11 -10.09
C THR A 380 -9.16 16.23 -10.02
N ALA A 381 -9.67 17.38 -9.58
CA ALA A 381 -11.10 17.64 -9.51
C ALA A 381 -11.75 17.64 -10.91
N ALA A 382 -11.10 18.28 -11.88
CA ALA A 382 -11.57 18.29 -13.28
C ALA A 382 -11.66 16.88 -13.87
N GLN A 383 -10.70 15.99 -13.54
CA GLN A 383 -10.71 14.60 -14.02
C GLN A 383 -11.84 13.78 -13.41
N ILE A 384 -12.13 13.92 -12.10
CA ILE A 384 -13.30 13.28 -11.47
C ILE A 384 -14.58 13.67 -12.21
N LYS A 385 -14.78 14.98 -12.41
CA LYS A 385 -15.96 15.50 -13.09
C LYS A 385 -16.07 15.01 -14.53
N SER A 386 -14.99 15.10 -15.29
CA SER A 386 -14.96 14.72 -16.71
C SER A 386 -15.32 13.25 -16.92
N VAL A 387 -14.74 12.33 -16.13
CA VAL A 387 -15.02 10.90 -16.27
C VAL A 387 -16.42 10.55 -15.77
N TYR A 388 -16.90 11.22 -14.73
CA TYR A 388 -18.29 11.06 -14.29
C TYR A 388 -19.27 11.51 -15.39
N GLU A 389 -19.06 12.66 -16.02
CA GLU A 389 -19.95 13.19 -17.05
C GLU A 389 -19.91 12.35 -18.33
N SER A 390 -18.77 11.79 -18.72
CA SER A 390 -18.62 11.01 -19.96
C SER A 390 -19.06 9.56 -19.83
N ASP A 391 -18.72 8.89 -18.72
CA ASP A 391 -18.89 7.43 -18.56
C ASP A 391 -19.69 7.02 -17.32
N GLY A 392 -20.17 7.98 -16.53
CA GLY A 392 -20.87 7.72 -15.26
C GLY A 392 -20.00 7.03 -14.22
N TYR A 393 -18.69 6.95 -14.44
CA TYR A 393 -17.78 6.31 -13.50
C TYR A 393 -17.27 7.31 -12.46
N VAL A 394 -17.53 7.02 -11.20
CA VAL A 394 -17.06 7.85 -10.08
C VAL A 394 -15.82 7.23 -9.47
N MET A 395 -14.71 7.96 -9.49
CA MET A 395 -13.44 7.53 -8.92
C MET A 395 -13.06 8.36 -7.71
N ASP A 396 -12.20 7.82 -6.85
CA ASP A 396 -11.62 8.55 -5.74
C ASP A 396 -10.52 9.53 -6.22
N THR A 397 -10.11 10.41 -5.34
CA THR A 397 -9.12 11.45 -5.63
C THR A 397 -7.75 10.91 -6.04
N HIS A 398 -7.29 9.81 -5.47
CA HIS A 398 -6.00 9.17 -5.85
C HIS A 398 -6.08 8.58 -7.26
N THR A 399 -7.15 7.87 -7.56
CA THR A 399 -7.40 7.32 -8.91
C THR A 399 -7.51 8.45 -9.93
N ALA A 400 -8.10 9.58 -9.54
CA ALA A 400 -8.24 10.75 -10.41
C ALA A 400 -6.88 11.38 -10.75
N VAL A 401 -5.95 11.47 -9.80
CA VAL A 401 -4.56 11.87 -10.08
C VAL A 401 -3.94 10.95 -11.13
N ALA A 402 -4.08 9.63 -10.98
CA ALA A 402 -3.54 8.67 -11.93
C ALA A 402 -4.19 8.79 -13.31
N SER A 403 -5.51 8.98 -13.36
CA SER A 403 -6.27 9.16 -14.59
C SER A 403 -5.89 10.46 -15.32
N ALA A 404 -5.71 11.57 -14.60
CA ALA A 404 -5.24 12.83 -15.17
C ALA A 404 -3.81 12.73 -15.73
N VAL A 405 -2.93 12.03 -15.00
CA VAL A 405 -1.56 11.76 -15.47
C VAL A 405 -1.56 10.88 -16.71
N TYR A 406 -2.46 9.91 -16.82
CA TYR A 406 -2.62 9.12 -18.04
C TYR A 406 -3.00 9.97 -19.25
N GLU A 407 -3.93 10.92 -19.09
CA GLU A 407 -4.28 11.84 -20.18
C GLU A 407 -3.08 12.69 -20.63
N LYS A 408 -2.29 13.20 -19.68
CA LYS A 408 -1.03 13.92 -19.96
C LYS A 408 -0.02 13.03 -20.68
N TYR A 409 0.14 11.78 -20.25
CA TYR A 409 1.04 10.83 -20.88
C TYR A 409 0.69 10.58 -22.34
N LYS A 410 -0.60 10.33 -22.65
CA LYS A 410 -1.07 10.16 -24.03
C LYS A 410 -0.79 11.40 -24.88
N ALA A 411 -1.08 12.58 -24.33
CA ALA A 411 -0.88 13.85 -25.04
C ALA A 411 0.61 14.13 -25.32
N GLU A 412 1.50 13.80 -24.37
CA GLU A 412 2.95 14.03 -24.51
C GLU A 412 3.63 13.02 -25.45
N THR A 413 3.20 11.75 -25.44
CA THR A 413 3.93 10.66 -26.10
C THR A 413 3.27 10.15 -27.37
N GLY A 414 1.97 10.34 -27.52
CA GLY A 414 1.17 9.72 -28.58
C GLY A 414 1.05 8.19 -28.44
N ASP A 415 1.43 7.62 -27.29
CA ASP A 415 1.35 6.18 -27.04
C ASP A 415 -0.12 5.72 -26.99
N THR A 416 -0.45 4.72 -27.80
CA THR A 416 -1.79 4.11 -27.90
C THR A 416 -1.89 2.75 -27.23
N THR A 417 -0.85 2.32 -26.52
CA THR A 417 -0.84 1.07 -25.77
C THR A 417 -1.97 1.03 -24.76
N LYS A 418 -2.71 -0.08 -24.73
CA LYS A 418 -3.76 -0.29 -23.73
C LYS A 418 -3.18 -0.07 -22.31
N THR A 419 -3.96 0.56 -21.45
CA THR A 419 -3.47 1.04 -20.17
C THR A 419 -4.38 0.62 -19.03
N LEU A 420 -3.77 0.08 -17.99
CA LEU A 420 -4.37 -0.26 -16.69
C LEU A 420 -4.07 0.85 -15.69
N ILE A 421 -5.09 1.40 -15.06
CA ILE A 421 -4.98 2.40 -13.99
C ILE A 421 -5.30 1.71 -12.66
N ALA A 422 -4.39 1.76 -11.70
CA ALA A 422 -4.66 1.25 -10.36
C ALA A 422 -5.65 2.17 -9.65
N SER A 423 -6.86 1.67 -9.41
CA SER A 423 -7.92 2.36 -8.66
C SER A 423 -7.81 1.96 -7.20
N THR A 424 -7.19 2.84 -6.40
CA THR A 424 -6.60 2.48 -5.10
C THR A 424 -7.50 2.71 -3.91
N ALA A 425 -8.62 3.42 -4.06
CA ALA A 425 -9.62 3.60 -3.02
C ALA A 425 -11.03 3.73 -3.59
N SER A 426 -12.02 3.38 -2.80
CA SER A 426 -13.42 3.64 -3.12
C SER A 426 -13.73 5.14 -3.04
N PRO A 427 -14.55 5.70 -3.94
CA PRO A 427 -14.98 7.09 -3.84
C PRO A 427 -15.70 7.40 -2.52
N TYR A 428 -16.33 6.42 -1.92
CA TYR A 428 -16.99 6.55 -0.60
C TYR A 428 -16.03 6.90 0.55
N LYS A 429 -14.75 6.60 0.41
CA LYS A 429 -13.74 6.94 1.41
C LYS A 429 -13.43 8.44 1.45
N PHE A 430 -13.60 9.10 0.32
CA PHE A 430 -13.32 10.53 0.12
C PHE A 430 -14.54 11.26 -0.43
N ALA A 431 -15.74 10.86 0.01
CA ALA A 431 -17.01 11.29 -0.55
C ALA A 431 -17.15 12.83 -0.66
N ARG A 432 -16.69 13.59 0.34
CA ARG A 432 -16.71 15.07 0.30
C ARG A 432 -15.91 15.61 -0.89
N SER A 433 -14.66 15.21 -1.03
CA SER A 433 -13.78 15.70 -2.11
C SER A 433 -14.31 15.28 -3.47
N VAL A 434 -14.79 14.03 -3.58
CA VAL A 434 -15.36 13.49 -4.83
C VAL A 434 -16.63 14.25 -5.22
N MET A 435 -17.56 14.44 -4.30
CA MET A 435 -18.82 15.13 -4.55
C MET A 435 -18.59 16.61 -4.87
N SER A 436 -17.71 17.28 -4.15
CA SER A 436 -17.35 18.68 -4.43
C SER A 436 -16.72 18.87 -5.80
N ALA A 437 -15.93 17.88 -6.26
CA ALA A 437 -15.34 17.89 -7.60
C ALA A 437 -16.41 17.73 -8.71
N ILE A 438 -17.46 16.92 -8.46
CA ILE A 438 -18.57 16.74 -9.40
C ILE A 438 -19.42 18.03 -9.50
N ASP A 439 -19.78 18.60 -8.36
CA ASP A 439 -20.59 19.83 -8.28
C ASP A 439 -20.29 20.59 -6.98
N SER A 440 -19.90 21.86 -7.08
CA SER A 440 -19.56 22.71 -5.96
C SER A 440 -20.67 22.90 -4.91
N LYS A 441 -21.93 22.65 -5.26
CA LYS A 441 -23.05 22.67 -4.30
C LYS A 441 -22.88 21.69 -3.13
N TYR A 442 -22.05 20.65 -3.30
CA TYR A 442 -21.79 19.63 -2.28
C TYR A 442 -20.66 19.98 -1.31
N GLU A 443 -19.94 21.08 -1.50
CA GLU A 443 -18.75 21.46 -0.73
C GLU A 443 -19.01 21.52 0.79
N ASN A 444 -20.17 22.03 1.17
CA ASN A 444 -20.57 22.20 2.57
C ASN A 444 -21.57 21.13 3.07
N GLY A 445 -21.71 20.01 2.34
CA GLY A 445 -22.59 18.91 2.72
C GLY A 445 -22.13 18.19 3.99
N GLU A 446 -23.06 17.54 4.69
CA GLU A 446 -22.72 16.65 5.81
C GLU A 446 -22.20 15.31 5.26
N ASP A 447 -21.17 14.71 5.88
CA ASP A 447 -20.43 13.56 5.30
C ASP A 447 -21.33 12.37 4.95
N PHE A 448 -22.24 11.96 5.85
CA PHE A 448 -23.11 10.83 5.58
C PHE A 448 -24.23 11.15 4.57
N ALA A 449 -24.69 12.40 4.53
CA ALA A 449 -25.61 12.86 3.48
C ALA A 449 -24.94 12.85 2.10
N LEU A 450 -23.66 13.22 2.04
CA LEU A 450 -22.86 13.14 0.81
C LEU A 450 -22.65 11.69 0.35
N ILE A 451 -22.50 10.75 1.27
CA ILE A 451 -22.43 9.31 0.97
C ILE A 451 -23.73 8.82 0.34
N ASP A 452 -24.88 9.19 0.89
CA ASP A 452 -26.19 8.83 0.35
C ASP A 452 -26.41 9.43 -1.05
N GLU A 453 -26.02 10.67 -1.23
CA GLU A 453 -26.10 11.35 -2.52
C GLU A 453 -25.15 10.75 -3.55
N LEU A 454 -23.93 10.37 -3.14
CA LEU A 454 -22.97 9.66 -3.99
C LEU A 454 -23.54 8.33 -4.48
N CYS A 455 -24.20 7.57 -3.60
CA CYS A 455 -24.92 6.36 -3.97
C CYS A 455 -26.00 6.65 -5.03
N ARG A 456 -26.78 7.71 -4.82
CA ARG A 456 -27.85 8.10 -5.73
C ARG A 456 -27.35 8.46 -7.13
N ILE A 457 -26.25 9.23 -7.24
CA ILE A 457 -25.76 9.71 -8.55
C ILE A 457 -24.88 8.67 -9.25
N SER A 458 -24.14 7.84 -8.52
CA SER A 458 -23.26 6.81 -9.10
C SER A 458 -23.99 5.50 -9.41
N GLY A 459 -25.11 5.22 -8.73
CA GLY A 459 -25.74 3.91 -8.75
C GLY A 459 -24.94 2.79 -8.07
N VAL A 460 -23.78 3.11 -7.48
CA VAL A 460 -22.91 2.15 -6.78
C VAL A 460 -23.39 2.01 -5.34
N LYS A 461 -23.61 0.77 -4.92
CA LYS A 461 -24.04 0.47 -3.55
C LYS A 461 -23.02 0.96 -2.53
N ILE A 462 -23.49 1.55 -1.42
CA ILE A 462 -22.64 1.93 -0.30
C ILE A 462 -21.96 0.68 0.27
N PRO A 463 -20.62 0.64 0.38
CA PRO A 463 -19.91 -0.51 0.96
C PRO A 463 -20.35 -0.79 2.41
N ALA A 464 -20.45 -2.07 2.79
CA ALA A 464 -20.81 -2.47 4.15
C ALA A 464 -19.93 -1.82 5.21
N ALA A 465 -18.64 -1.67 4.93
CA ALA A 465 -17.67 -1.00 5.80
C ALA A 465 -18.02 0.48 6.10
N VAL A 466 -18.80 1.13 5.25
CA VAL A 466 -19.27 2.52 5.44
C VAL A 466 -20.62 2.53 6.15
N GLU A 467 -21.54 1.64 5.76
CA GLU A 467 -22.86 1.54 6.43
C GLU A 467 -22.74 1.14 7.91
N GLU A 468 -21.86 0.17 8.20
CA GLU A 468 -21.67 -0.31 9.58
C GLU A 468 -21.21 0.80 10.54
N ILE A 469 -20.36 1.72 10.09
CA ILE A 469 -19.86 2.77 10.98
C ILE A 469 -20.89 3.84 11.33
N ARG A 470 -21.98 3.98 10.56
CA ARG A 470 -23.05 4.97 10.84
C ARG A 470 -23.61 4.82 12.24
N SER A 471 -23.90 3.58 12.65
CA SER A 471 -24.52 3.24 13.94
C SER A 471 -23.59 2.48 14.89
N ALA A 472 -22.33 2.23 14.51
CA ALA A 472 -21.40 1.48 15.33
C ALA A 472 -21.09 2.18 16.66
N ALA A 473 -21.05 1.40 17.74
CA ALA A 473 -20.65 1.89 19.05
C ALA A 473 -19.14 2.22 19.07
N VAL A 474 -18.77 3.28 19.76
CA VAL A 474 -17.36 3.61 20.03
C VAL A 474 -16.80 2.59 21.02
N LEU A 475 -15.80 1.85 20.59
CA LEU A 475 -15.12 0.81 21.40
C LEU A 475 -13.80 1.30 21.97
N HIS A 476 -13.19 2.32 21.35
CA HIS A 476 -11.91 2.88 21.75
C HIS A 476 -12.05 4.37 21.99
N ASN A 477 -11.96 4.79 23.25
CA ASN A 477 -12.13 6.18 23.67
C ASN A 477 -10.90 6.73 24.43
N THR A 478 -9.83 5.94 24.49
CA THR A 478 -8.59 6.34 25.17
C THR A 478 -7.90 7.46 24.38
N VAL A 479 -7.58 8.56 25.07
CA VAL A 479 -6.77 9.66 24.54
C VAL A 479 -5.68 9.95 25.59
N VAL A 480 -4.44 10.08 25.16
CA VAL A 480 -3.27 10.21 26.05
C VAL A 480 -2.31 11.30 25.53
N ASP A 481 -1.42 11.75 26.40
CA ASP A 481 -0.30 12.55 26.00
C ASP A 481 0.81 11.68 25.39
N ARG A 482 1.66 12.30 24.59
CA ARG A 482 2.76 11.62 23.90
C ARG A 482 3.63 10.77 24.83
N ASP A 483 3.89 11.26 26.04
CA ASP A 483 4.77 10.58 26.99
C ASP A 483 4.11 9.36 27.67
N GLU A 484 2.79 9.27 27.63
CA GLU A 484 2.00 8.16 28.18
C GLU A 484 1.86 6.96 27.20
N MET A 485 2.29 7.12 25.93
CA MET A 485 2.14 6.08 24.89
C MET A 485 2.84 4.76 25.29
N LYS A 486 4.01 4.80 25.92
CA LYS A 486 4.72 3.59 26.40
C LYS A 486 3.88 2.84 27.42
N GLN A 487 3.39 3.53 28.44
CA GLN A 487 2.57 2.95 29.50
C GLN A 487 1.28 2.34 28.92
N THR A 488 0.65 3.02 27.98
CA THR A 488 -0.57 2.53 27.30
C THR A 488 -0.32 1.21 26.54
N VAL A 489 0.85 1.05 25.91
CA VAL A 489 1.23 -0.22 25.25
C VAL A 489 1.39 -1.33 26.30
N LEU A 490 2.13 -1.08 27.38
CA LEU A 490 2.35 -2.06 28.45
C LEU A 490 1.04 -2.51 29.10
N GLU A 491 0.17 -1.58 29.48
CA GLU A 491 -1.16 -1.88 30.03
C GLU A 491 -2.03 -2.74 29.11
N PHE A 492 -2.01 -2.45 27.82
CA PHE A 492 -2.75 -3.27 26.84
C PHE A 492 -2.20 -4.68 26.71
N LEU A 493 -0.90 -4.86 26.93
CA LEU A 493 -0.24 -6.17 26.91
C LEU A 493 -0.35 -6.91 28.24
N GLY A 494 -0.72 -6.22 29.32
CA GLY A 494 -0.82 -6.78 30.66
C GLY A 494 0.53 -6.85 31.39
N LEU A 495 1.42 -5.92 31.05
CA LEU A 495 2.76 -5.75 31.62
C LEU A 495 2.83 -4.57 32.57
#